data_19e3f69f7cfeeb4b8610793c465f39e3
#
_entry.id   19e3f69f7cfeeb4b8610793c465f39e3
#
_cell.length_a   1.000
_cell.length_b   1.000
_cell.length_c   1.000
_cell.angle_alpha   90.00
_cell.angle_beta   90.00
_cell.angle_gamma   90.00
#
_symmetry.space_group_name_H-M   'P 1'
#
loop_
_entity.id
_entity.type
_entity.pdbx_description
1 polymer ?
#
loop_
_entity_poly.entity_id
_entity_poly.type
_entity_poly.pdbx_seq_one_letter_code
_entity_poly.pdbx_strand_id
1 'polypeptide(L)'
;MGMPLGLYLSVPFCRTKCTYCNFASDVFSRAVFERYLDRVCADIHTTPESAGQMGARLERDADSVYLGGGTPTILDSHQLQRLFVTVRQTFRLVPETEVTVECAPGTLTPAVVEALLRCGVNRLSLGVQSFVDREAASVGRLHKRETVLDDIVRLRRAGISNINVDLIAGLPHQTAESWKESLESVIALGVPHVSVYMLEVDEDSRLGRELIAGGTKYHAHFVPDEELTAEMYERACEQLNGAGITQYEISNFARGGFESRHNLKYWTRQPYVGFGVDAHSMLLSANEEWEAVRFATADSLEAYVAGASLQRTSVSRQAAIEETFFLGLRLAQGVHLERVRSEFGTGVVTALEPVLVELASSGLIDWEGDWVRLTSRGRLVSNEVFERFLTSGADAVVR
;
A
#
# COMPACT_ATOMS: atom_id res chain seq x y z
N MET A 1 -20.90 14.92 10.18
CA MET A 1 -20.87 13.58 9.58
C MET A 1 -19.52 12.99 9.91
N GLY A 2 -19.46 11.71 10.30
CA GLY A 2 -18.18 11.03 10.54
C GLY A 2 -17.36 10.89 9.27
N MET A 3 -16.06 10.58 9.40
CA MET A 3 -15.18 10.30 8.26
C MET A 3 -15.46 8.87 7.77
N PRO A 4 -15.75 8.65 6.48
CA PRO A 4 -15.95 7.31 5.94
C PRO A 4 -14.73 6.41 6.13
N LEU A 5 -14.96 5.10 6.29
CA LEU A 5 -13.91 4.10 6.48
C LEU A 5 -13.22 3.71 5.18
N GLY A 6 -11.95 3.36 5.29
CA GLY A 6 -11.29 2.44 4.36
C GLY A 6 -11.46 0.99 4.82
N LEU A 7 -11.76 0.08 3.91
CA LEU A 7 -11.82 -1.37 4.20
C LEU A 7 -10.70 -2.07 3.44
N TYR A 8 -9.78 -2.70 4.16
CA TYR A 8 -8.70 -3.49 3.59
C TYR A 8 -8.97 -5.00 3.81
N LEU A 9 -8.88 -5.79 2.78
CA LEU A 9 -9.00 -7.25 2.84
C LEU A 9 -7.71 -7.87 2.34
N SER A 10 -6.93 -8.46 3.26
CA SER A 10 -5.69 -9.15 2.97
C SER A 10 -5.98 -10.57 2.48
N VAL A 11 -5.69 -10.89 1.25
CA VAL A 11 -5.84 -12.24 0.67
C VAL A 11 -4.46 -12.88 0.55
N PRO A 12 -4.06 -13.81 1.45
CA PRO A 12 -2.67 -14.27 1.58
C PRO A 12 -2.25 -15.32 0.54
N PHE A 13 -2.99 -15.48 -0.55
CA PHE A 13 -2.79 -16.55 -1.52
C PHE A 13 -2.05 -16.08 -2.76
N CYS A 14 -1.00 -16.80 -3.16
CA CYS A 14 -0.25 -16.57 -4.38
C CYS A 14 -0.12 -17.85 -5.21
N ARG A 15 0.07 -17.72 -6.53
CA ARG A 15 0.49 -18.85 -7.39
C ARG A 15 1.94 -19.21 -7.20
N THR A 16 2.77 -18.17 -6.99
CA THR A 16 4.20 -18.27 -6.66
C THR A 16 4.52 -17.18 -5.65
N LYS A 17 5.45 -17.42 -4.72
CA LYS A 17 5.99 -16.35 -3.87
C LYS A 17 7.18 -15.73 -4.57
N CYS A 18 7.12 -14.42 -4.84
CA CYS A 18 8.23 -13.65 -5.38
C CYS A 18 9.44 -13.70 -4.44
N THR A 19 10.66 -13.60 -5.00
CA THR A 19 11.88 -13.79 -4.22
C THR A 19 12.16 -12.67 -3.21
N TYR A 20 11.68 -11.47 -3.48
CA TYR A 20 11.80 -10.27 -2.64
C TYR A 20 10.64 -10.10 -1.64
N CYS A 21 9.54 -10.86 -1.81
CA CYS A 21 8.29 -10.59 -1.09
C CYS A 21 8.40 -11.02 0.38
N ASN A 22 8.16 -10.06 1.29
CA ASN A 22 8.06 -10.24 2.74
C ASN A 22 6.60 -10.24 3.26
N PHE A 23 5.60 -10.01 2.40
CA PHE A 23 4.20 -10.06 2.82
C PHE A 23 3.82 -11.43 3.42
N ALA A 24 2.86 -11.42 4.33
CA ALA A 24 2.26 -12.60 4.96
C ALA A 24 1.42 -13.44 3.96
N SER A 25 1.99 -13.72 2.78
CA SER A 25 1.38 -14.45 1.67
C SER A 25 2.27 -15.58 1.22
N ASP A 26 1.66 -16.71 0.76
CA ASP A 26 2.41 -17.84 0.23
C ASP A 26 1.53 -18.68 -0.73
N VAL A 27 2.10 -19.77 -1.21
CA VAL A 27 1.40 -20.76 -2.03
C VAL A 27 0.72 -21.78 -1.11
N PHE A 28 -0.59 -21.74 -1.05
CA PHE A 28 -1.39 -22.63 -0.21
C PHE A 28 -2.26 -23.57 -1.07
N SER A 29 -2.67 -24.70 -0.47
CA SER A 29 -3.65 -25.58 -1.10
C SER A 29 -5.05 -24.94 -1.11
N ARG A 30 -5.84 -25.18 -2.14
CA ARG A 30 -7.22 -24.65 -2.24
C ARG A 30 -8.13 -25.05 -1.10
N ALA A 31 -7.84 -26.17 -0.42
CA ALA A 31 -8.61 -26.61 0.74
C ALA A 31 -8.60 -25.63 1.91
N VAL A 32 -7.58 -24.78 1.98
CA VAL A 32 -7.45 -23.76 3.03
C VAL A 32 -8.27 -22.49 2.71
N PHE A 33 -8.57 -22.23 1.44
CA PHE A 33 -9.25 -21.01 1.00
C PHE A 33 -10.63 -20.85 1.64
N GLU A 34 -11.43 -21.92 1.69
CA GLU A 34 -12.77 -21.85 2.29
C GLU A 34 -12.70 -21.55 3.80
N ARG A 35 -11.83 -22.23 4.53
CA ARG A 35 -11.63 -21.96 5.97
C ARG A 35 -11.19 -20.53 6.23
N TYR A 36 -10.31 -20.01 5.40
CA TYR A 36 -9.88 -18.62 5.46
C TYR A 36 -11.06 -17.66 5.20
N LEU A 37 -11.83 -17.90 4.14
CA LEU A 37 -12.99 -17.08 3.79
C LEU A 37 -14.07 -17.12 4.86
N ASP A 38 -14.33 -18.30 5.47
CA ASP A 38 -15.22 -18.43 6.62
C ASP A 38 -14.80 -17.51 7.75
N ARG A 39 -13.50 -17.48 8.05
CA ARG A 39 -12.95 -16.63 9.11
C ARG A 39 -13.06 -15.14 8.75
N VAL A 40 -12.63 -14.71 7.57
CA VAL A 40 -12.72 -13.31 7.15
C VAL A 40 -14.17 -12.81 7.17
N CYS A 41 -15.10 -13.61 6.65
CA CYS A 41 -16.52 -13.25 6.66
C CYS A 41 -17.07 -13.12 8.09
N ALA A 42 -16.67 -14.00 9.00
CA ALA A 42 -17.04 -13.91 10.41
C ALA A 42 -16.47 -12.63 11.06
N ASP A 43 -15.20 -12.31 10.82
CA ASP A 43 -14.56 -11.10 11.33
C ASP A 43 -15.24 -9.83 10.81
N ILE A 44 -15.60 -9.78 9.53
CA ILE A 44 -16.35 -8.65 8.96
C ILE A 44 -17.69 -8.47 9.68
N HIS A 45 -18.44 -9.55 9.93
CA HIS A 45 -19.73 -9.47 10.61
C HIS A 45 -19.61 -9.05 12.07
N THR A 46 -18.57 -9.51 12.78
CA THR A 46 -18.39 -9.20 14.21
C THR A 46 -17.67 -7.87 14.46
N THR A 47 -17.18 -7.19 13.41
CA THR A 47 -16.42 -5.93 13.53
C THR A 47 -17.11 -4.87 14.39
N PRO A 48 -18.45 -4.63 14.30
CA PRO A 48 -19.09 -3.62 15.13
C PRO A 48 -18.98 -3.90 16.62
N GLU A 49 -19.07 -5.16 17.01
CA GLU A 49 -18.91 -5.59 18.40
C GLU A 49 -17.42 -5.52 18.82
N SER A 50 -16.54 -6.04 18.00
CA SER A 50 -15.09 -6.06 18.27
C SER A 50 -14.52 -4.65 18.40
N ALA A 51 -14.91 -3.70 17.54
CA ALA A 51 -14.48 -2.30 17.64
C ALA A 51 -14.94 -1.66 18.95
N GLY A 52 -16.19 -1.90 19.36
CA GLY A 52 -16.72 -1.43 20.65
C GLY A 52 -15.95 -1.99 21.84
N GLN A 53 -15.66 -3.29 21.84
CA GLN A 53 -14.85 -3.94 22.89
C GLN A 53 -13.43 -3.39 22.97
N MET A 54 -12.87 -2.93 21.84
CA MET A 54 -11.56 -2.29 21.77
C MET A 54 -11.57 -0.80 22.15
N GLY A 55 -12.72 -0.22 22.45
CA GLY A 55 -12.86 1.20 22.77
C GLY A 55 -12.70 2.10 21.54
N ALA A 56 -13.05 1.62 20.36
CA ALA A 56 -12.99 2.36 19.12
C ALA A 56 -14.37 2.77 18.59
N ARG A 57 -14.44 3.90 17.90
CA ARG A 57 -15.63 4.35 17.17
C ARG A 57 -15.61 3.78 15.76
N LEU A 58 -16.64 3.01 15.41
CA LEU A 58 -16.79 2.44 14.08
C LEU A 58 -17.90 3.17 13.31
N GLU A 59 -17.51 3.84 12.23
CA GLU A 59 -18.46 4.35 11.23
C GLU A 59 -18.94 3.20 10.33
N ARG A 60 -20.18 3.32 9.83
CA ARG A 60 -20.74 2.30 8.91
C ARG A 60 -20.52 2.63 7.45
N ASP A 61 -20.24 3.88 7.16
CA ASP A 61 -19.99 4.38 5.81
C ASP A 61 -18.55 4.08 5.41
N ALA A 62 -18.38 3.48 4.23
CA ALA A 62 -17.07 3.23 3.64
C ALA A 62 -16.99 3.85 2.23
N ASP A 63 -15.90 4.54 1.94
CA ASP A 63 -15.62 5.20 0.67
C ASP A 63 -14.47 4.54 -0.11
N SER A 64 -13.79 3.58 0.50
CA SER A 64 -12.82 2.73 -0.19
C SER A 64 -12.84 1.29 0.32
N VAL A 65 -12.70 0.34 -0.62
CA VAL A 65 -12.49 -1.09 -0.36
C VAL A 65 -11.27 -1.51 -1.14
N TYR A 66 -10.31 -2.13 -0.50
CA TYR A 66 -9.06 -2.57 -1.12
C TYR A 66 -8.81 -4.06 -0.81
N LEU A 67 -8.77 -4.89 -1.84
CA LEU A 67 -8.35 -6.28 -1.74
C LEU A 67 -6.89 -6.39 -2.20
N GLY A 68 -6.01 -6.78 -1.29
CA GLY A 68 -4.58 -6.88 -1.54
C GLY A 68 -3.92 -8.03 -0.78
N GLY A 69 -2.62 -7.91 -0.58
CA GLY A 69 -1.77 -8.84 0.19
C GLY A 69 -0.99 -9.80 -0.70
N GLY A 70 -1.62 -10.88 -1.15
CA GLY A 70 -1.03 -11.82 -2.11
C GLY A 70 -1.52 -11.55 -3.53
N THR A 71 -2.41 -12.39 -4.03
CA THR A 71 -3.03 -12.25 -5.35
C THR A 71 -4.53 -12.52 -5.24
N PRO A 72 -5.36 -11.54 -4.90
CA PRO A 72 -6.80 -11.72 -4.71
C PRO A 72 -7.52 -12.38 -5.89
N THR A 73 -7.04 -12.18 -7.11
CA THR A 73 -7.61 -12.76 -8.33
C THR A 73 -7.32 -14.27 -8.52
N ILE A 74 -6.69 -14.91 -7.53
CA ILE A 74 -6.63 -16.37 -7.46
C ILE A 74 -7.93 -17.00 -6.91
N LEU A 75 -8.72 -16.20 -6.18
CA LEU A 75 -10.05 -16.57 -5.73
C LEU A 75 -10.98 -16.75 -6.93
N ASP A 76 -11.87 -17.71 -6.85
CA ASP A 76 -12.88 -17.91 -7.89
C ASP A 76 -14.04 -16.89 -7.76
N SER A 77 -14.93 -16.90 -8.76
CA SER A 77 -16.03 -15.96 -8.83
C SER A 77 -16.98 -16.03 -7.64
N HIS A 78 -17.22 -17.24 -7.08
CA HIS A 78 -18.10 -17.44 -5.94
C HIS A 78 -17.44 -16.91 -4.65
N GLN A 79 -16.15 -17.18 -4.47
CA GLN A 79 -15.36 -16.72 -3.35
C GLN A 79 -15.27 -15.18 -3.29
N LEU A 80 -15.01 -14.54 -4.43
CA LEU A 80 -15.00 -13.07 -4.56
C LEU A 80 -16.39 -12.49 -4.21
N GLN A 81 -17.46 -13.03 -4.81
CA GLN A 81 -18.82 -12.56 -4.52
C GLN A 81 -19.18 -12.70 -3.04
N ARG A 82 -18.80 -13.82 -2.40
CA ARG A 82 -19.04 -14.03 -0.97
C ARG A 82 -18.41 -12.94 -0.12
N LEU A 83 -17.15 -12.58 -0.35
CA LEU A 83 -16.48 -11.50 0.38
C LEU A 83 -17.23 -10.16 0.21
N PHE A 84 -17.54 -9.77 -1.03
CA PHE A 84 -18.20 -8.49 -1.29
C PHE A 84 -19.65 -8.44 -0.77
N VAL A 85 -20.37 -9.56 -0.78
CA VAL A 85 -21.70 -9.64 -0.17
C VAL A 85 -21.59 -9.40 1.33
N THR A 86 -20.64 -10.06 2.01
CA THR A 86 -20.41 -9.90 3.45
C THR A 86 -20.03 -8.46 3.80
N VAL A 87 -19.16 -7.83 3.02
CA VAL A 87 -18.79 -6.41 3.20
C VAL A 87 -20.06 -5.52 3.15
N ARG A 88 -20.91 -5.70 2.13
CA ARG A 88 -22.14 -4.89 1.96
C ARG A 88 -23.22 -5.17 3.00
N GLN A 89 -23.22 -6.33 3.63
CA GLN A 89 -24.13 -6.64 4.74
C GLN A 89 -23.73 -5.90 6.03
N THR A 90 -22.46 -5.61 6.21
CA THR A 90 -21.91 -5.00 7.41
C THR A 90 -21.69 -3.50 7.26
N PHE A 91 -21.21 -3.05 6.09
CA PHE A 91 -20.87 -1.66 5.81
C PHE A 91 -21.73 -1.09 4.68
N ARG A 92 -21.98 0.21 4.74
CA ARG A 92 -22.64 0.95 3.67
C ARG A 92 -21.57 1.56 2.74
N LEU A 93 -21.42 1.02 1.55
CA LEU A 93 -20.57 1.64 0.53
C LEU A 93 -21.27 2.90 0.02
N VAL A 94 -20.63 4.06 0.22
CA VAL A 94 -21.20 5.34 -0.25
C VAL A 94 -21.14 5.44 -1.78
N PRO A 95 -21.91 6.32 -2.42
CA PRO A 95 -21.79 6.56 -3.86
C PRO A 95 -20.33 6.84 -4.25
N GLU A 96 -19.91 6.31 -5.39
CA GLU A 96 -18.53 6.46 -5.90
C GLU A 96 -17.42 5.88 -5.01
N THR A 97 -17.74 4.91 -4.14
CA THR A 97 -16.72 4.17 -3.39
C THR A 97 -15.64 3.62 -4.35
N GLU A 98 -14.38 3.88 -4.04
CA GLU A 98 -13.27 3.24 -4.72
C GLU A 98 -13.20 1.77 -4.31
N VAL A 99 -13.29 0.85 -5.26
CA VAL A 99 -13.15 -0.59 -5.02
C VAL A 99 -11.97 -1.11 -5.82
N THR A 100 -10.85 -1.30 -5.13
CA THR A 100 -9.57 -1.74 -5.71
C THR A 100 -9.34 -3.22 -5.48
N VAL A 101 -8.80 -3.92 -6.49
CA VAL A 101 -8.31 -5.29 -6.37
C VAL A 101 -6.91 -5.39 -6.98
N GLU A 102 -5.98 -5.96 -6.22
CA GLU A 102 -4.66 -6.34 -6.73
C GLU A 102 -4.75 -7.61 -7.57
N CYS A 103 -3.98 -7.65 -8.64
CA CYS A 103 -3.90 -8.82 -9.50
C CYS A 103 -2.49 -9.03 -10.08
N ALA A 104 -2.12 -10.29 -10.23
CA ALA A 104 -0.95 -10.64 -11.01
C ALA A 104 -1.35 -10.78 -12.49
N PRO A 105 -0.59 -10.26 -13.45
CA PRO A 105 -0.87 -10.46 -14.86
C PRO A 105 -1.04 -11.95 -15.21
N GLY A 106 -2.01 -12.25 -16.08
CA GLY A 106 -2.38 -13.63 -16.45
C GLY A 106 -3.34 -14.32 -15.47
N THR A 107 -3.84 -13.62 -14.44
CA THR A 107 -4.89 -14.15 -13.55
C THR A 107 -6.29 -13.65 -13.93
N LEU A 108 -6.40 -12.67 -14.80
CA LEU A 108 -7.63 -12.01 -15.21
C LEU A 108 -8.35 -12.81 -16.32
N THR A 109 -8.90 -13.99 -15.98
CA THR A 109 -9.77 -14.72 -16.91
C THR A 109 -11.08 -13.95 -17.15
N PRO A 110 -11.80 -14.19 -18.26
CA PRO A 110 -13.11 -13.54 -18.51
C PRO A 110 -14.08 -13.71 -17.33
N ALA A 111 -14.12 -14.91 -16.72
CA ALA A 111 -15.00 -15.18 -15.59
C ALA A 111 -14.60 -14.38 -14.31
N VAL A 112 -13.31 -14.20 -14.07
CA VAL A 112 -12.81 -13.36 -12.96
C VAL A 112 -13.16 -11.90 -13.21
N VAL A 113 -12.90 -11.37 -14.41
CA VAL A 113 -13.21 -9.98 -14.74
C VAL A 113 -14.72 -9.70 -14.61
N GLU A 114 -15.57 -10.60 -15.08
CA GLU A 114 -17.03 -10.49 -14.93
C GLU A 114 -17.44 -10.52 -13.44
N ALA A 115 -16.83 -11.37 -12.63
CA ALA A 115 -17.09 -11.40 -11.19
C ALA A 115 -16.67 -10.10 -10.50
N LEU A 116 -15.51 -9.56 -10.84
CA LEU A 116 -15.03 -8.27 -10.31
C LEU A 116 -16.00 -7.13 -10.64
N LEU A 117 -16.50 -7.06 -11.88
CA LEU A 117 -17.49 -6.06 -12.28
C LEU A 117 -18.80 -6.21 -11.49
N ARG A 118 -19.31 -7.44 -11.33
CA ARG A 118 -20.50 -7.71 -10.50
C ARG A 118 -20.29 -7.31 -9.03
N CYS A 119 -19.07 -7.41 -8.54
CA CYS A 119 -18.69 -6.95 -7.21
C CYS A 119 -18.56 -5.42 -7.12
N GLY A 120 -18.64 -4.68 -8.22
CA GLY A 120 -18.51 -3.23 -8.27
C GLY A 120 -17.06 -2.76 -8.23
N VAL A 121 -16.10 -3.63 -8.59
CA VAL A 121 -14.69 -3.24 -8.71
C VAL A 121 -14.55 -2.21 -9.83
N ASN A 122 -13.95 -1.07 -9.52
CA ASN A 122 -13.76 0.05 -10.44
C ASN A 122 -12.29 0.48 -10.58
N ARG A 123 -11.38 -0.11 -9.79
CA ARG A 123 -9.93 0.10 -9.87
C ARG A 123 -9.19 -1.24 -9.77
N LEU A 124 -8.14 -1.42 -10.58
CA LEU A 124 -7.28 -2.61 -10.53
C LEU A 124 -5.81 -2.22 -10.44
N SER A 125 -5.04 -2.94 -9.60
CA SER A 125 -3.59 -2.79 -9.47
C SER A 125 -2.91 -4.02 -10.05
N LEU A 126 -2.12 -3.81 -11.11
CA LEU A 126 -1.39 -4.86 -11.83
C LEU A 126 0.07 -4.91 -11.34
N GLY A 127 0.43 -5.95 -10.62
CA GLY A 127 1.81 -6.19 -10.19
C GLY A 127 2.71 -6.62 -11.35
N VAL A 128 3.12 -5.70 -12.19
CA VAL A 128 3.97 -5.95 -13.38
C VAL A 128 5.43 -6.08 -13.00
N GLN A 129 5.93 -5.17 -12.19
CA GLN A 129 7.27 -5.02 -11.66
C GLN A 129 8.32 -4.58 -12.70
N SER A 130 8.33 -5.18 -13.90
CA SER A 130 9.13 -4.78 -15.05
C SER A 130 8.45 -5.21 -16.35
N PHE A 131 8.63 -4.43 -17.42
CA PHE A 131 8.23 -4.80 -18.78
C PHE A 131 9.31 -5.60 -19.52
N VAL A 132 10.44 -5.88 -18.88
CA VAL A 132 11.50 -6.75 -19.40
C VAL A 132 11.33 -8.14 -18.81
N ASP A 133 10.97 -9.11 -19.65
CA ASP A 133 10.61 -10.47 -19.23
C ASP A 133 11.67 -11.14 -18.35
N ARG A 134 12.97 -10.92 -18.64
CA ARG A 134 14.08 -11.48 -17.87
C ARG A 134 14.09 -10.98 -16.42
N GLU A 135 13.85 -9.69 -16.21
CA GLU A 135 13.84 -9.06 -14.89
C GLU A 135 12.66 -9.56 -14.08
N ALA A 136 11.45 -9.55 -14.65
CA ALA A 136 10.28 -10.10 -14.01
C ALA A 136 10.45 -11.58 -13.63
N ALA A 137 10.99 -12.40 -14.55
CA ALA A 137 11.24 -13.83 -14.30
C ALA A 137 12.29 -14.06 -13.20
N SER A 138 13.32 -13.22 -13.08
CA SER A 138 14.39 -13.33 -12.07
C SER A 138 13.86 -13.25 -10.64
N VAL A 139 12.74 -12.58 -10.43
CA VAL A 139 12.07 -12.44 -9.13
C VAL A 139 10.83 -13.33 -8.96
N GLY A 140 10.67 -14.33 -9.84
CA GLY A 140 9.60 -15.35 -9.71
C GLY A 140 8.26 -14.93 -10.29
N ARG A 141 8.19 -13.89 -11.13
CA ARG A 141 6.96 -13.56 -11.87
C ARG A 141 6.78 -14.55 -13.04
N LEU A 142 5.53 -14.98 -13.25
CA LEU A 142 5.20 -16.00 -14.27
C LEU A 142 4.70 -15.40 -15.59
N HIS A 143 4.43 -14.11 -15.62
CA HIS A 143 3.90 -13.42 -16.79
C HIS A 143 5.04 -12.89 -17.68
N LYS A 144 4.67 -12.59 -18.92
CA LYS A 144 5.48 -11.85 -19.88
C LYS A 144 4.85 -10.50 -20.19
N ARG A 145 5.60 -9.61 -20.81
CA ARG A 145 5.13 -8.30 -21.29
C ARG A 145 3.82 -8.41 -22.10
N GLU A 146 3.73 -9.37 -23.02
CA GLU A 146 2.53 -9.60 -23.83
C GLU A 146 1.29 -9.87 -22.97
N THR A 147 1.44 -10.66 -21.92
CA THR A 147 0.34 -10.94 -20.95
C THR A 147 -0.18 -9.67 -20.30
N VAL A 148 0.72 -8.75 -19.93
CA VAL A 148 0.35 -7.45 -19.35
C VAL A 148 -0.47 -6.62 -20.33
N LEU A 149 -0.02 -6.55 -21.58
CA LEU A 149 -0.71 -5.81 -22.64
C LEU A 149 -2.12 -6.36 -22.88
N ASP A 150 -2.25 -7.69 -22.97
CA ASP A 150 -3.52 -8.37 -23.17
C ASP A 150 -4.50 -8.13 -22.01
N ASP A 151 -4.01 -8.18 -20.77
CA ASP A 151 -4.82 -7.93 -19.58
C ASP A 151 -5.33 -6.49 -19.55
N ILE A 152 -4.50 -5.49 -19.86
CA ILE A 152 -4.91 -4.08 -19.91
C ILE A 152 -5.97 -3.88 -21.01
N VAL A 153 -5.78 -4.47 -22.18
CA VAL A 153 -6.80 -4.41 -23.27
C VAL A 153 -8.11 -5.05 -22.82
N ARG A 154 -8.04 -6.21 -22.15
CA ARG A 154 -9.21 -6.92 -21.61
C ARG A 154 -9.97 -6.08 -20.60
N LEU A 155 -9.27 -5.46 -19.65
CA LEU A 155 -9.86 -4.60 -18.62
C LEU A 155 -10.57 -3.39 -19.25
N ARG A 156 -9.93 -2.70 -20.19
CA ARG A 156 -10.52 -1.55 -20.88
C ARG A 156 -11.77 -1.94 -21.68
N ARG A 157 -11.74 -3.08 -22.36
CA ARG A 157 -12.93 -3.61 -23.06
C ARG A 157 -14.07 -3.94 -22.10
N ALA A 158 -13.74 -4.33 -20.88
CA ALA A 158 -14.72 -4.59 -19.82
C ALA A 158 -15.22 -3.32 -19.11
N GLY A 159 -14.71 -2.12 -19.48
CA GLY A 159 -15.12 -0.83 -18.91
C GLY A 159 -14.28 -0.38 -17.71
N ILE A 160 -13.23 -1.11 -17.35
CA ILE A 160 -12.32 -0.72 -16.26
C ILE A 160 -11.15 0.07 -16.85
N SER A 161 -11.14 1.38 -16.64
CA SER A 161 -10.08 2.29 -17.09
C SER A 161 -9.17 2.78 -15.97
N ASN A 162 -9.60 2.70 -14.72
CA ASN A 162 -8.77 3.03 -13.56
C ASN A 162 -7.84 1.84 -13.24
N ILE A 163 -6.69 1.84 -13.92
CA ILE A 163 -5.69 0.78 -13.84
C ILE A 163 -4.41 1.36 -13.28
N ASN A 164 -3.91 0.76 -12.22
CA ASN A 164 -2.57 0.97 -11.71
C ASN A 164 -1.61 -0.09 -12.26
N VAL A 165 -0.38 0.31 -12.53
CA VAL A 165 0.74 -0.58 -12.85
C VAL A 165 1.82 -0.39 -11.81
N ASP A 166 2.19 -1.48 -11.13
CA ASP A 166 3.29 -1.48 -10.16
C ASP A 166 4.60 -1.80 -10.88
N LEU A 167 5.61 -0.96 -10.66
CA LEU A 167 6.99 -1.13 -11.13
C LEU A 167 7.94 -1.15 -9.93
N ILE A 168 9.05 -1.88 -10.05
CA ILE A 168 10.11 -1.92 -9.05
C ILE A 168 11.43 -1.51 -9.72
N ALA A 169 12.08 -0.47 -9.18
CA ALA A 169 13.44 -0.08 -9.49
C ALA A 169 14.42 -0.91 -8.64
N GLY A 170 15.51 -1.38 -9.24
CA GLY A 170 16.52 -2.17 -8.54
C GLY A 170 16.33 -3.70 -8.62
N LEU A 171 15.49 -4.21 -9.52
CA LEU A 171 15.35 -5.66 -9.71
C LEU A 171 16.67 -6.29 -10.23
N PRO A 172 16.95 -7.59 -9.93
CA PRO A 172 18.10 -8.28 -10.50
C PRO A 172 18.14 -8.16 -12.03
N HIS A 173 19.30 -7.92 -12.58
CA HIS A 173 19.60 -7.68 -14.00
C HIS A 173 19.08 -6.36 -14.59
N GLN A 174 18.45 -5.51 -13.82
CA GLN A 174 17.95 -4.22 -14.28
C GLN A 174 19.12 -3.28 -14.59
N THR A 175 19.00 -2.51 -15.66
CA THR A 175 19.94 -1.48 -16.08
C THR A 175 19.20 -0.17 -16.31
N ALA A 176 19.91 0.94 -16.44
CA ALA A 176 19.33 2.24 -16.77
C ALA A 176 18.53 2.21 -18.08
N GLU A 177 18.98 1.42 -19.07
CA GLU A 177 18.33 1.26 -20.37
C GLU A 177 17.04 0.45 -20.26
N SER A 178 17.08 -0.71 -19.58
CA SER A 178 15.91 -1.58 -19.40
C SER A 178 14.85 -0.92 -18.50
N TRP A 179 15.27 -0.14 -17.52
CA TRP A 179 14.38 0.69 -16.73
C TRP A 179 13.66 1.74 -17.57
N LYS A 180 14.43 2.44 -18.45
CA LYS A 180 13.86 3.40 -19.41
C LYS A 180 12.84 2.72 -20.32
N GLU A 181 13.10 1.51 -20.83
CA GLU A 181 12.14 0.74 -21.63
C GLU A 181 10.84 0.47 -20.86
N SER A 182 10.94 0.13 -19.58
CA SER A 182 9.77 -0.11 -18.72
C SER A 182 8.96 1.16 -18.49
N LEU A 183 9.60 2.30 -18.26
CA LEU A 183 8.93 3.61 -18.11
C LEU A 183 8.25 4.05 -19.41
N GLU A 184 8.92 3.96 -20.55
CA GLU A 184 8.34 4.27 -21.86
C GLU A 184 7.13 3.38 -22.16
N SER A 185 7.22 2.09 -21.79
CA SER A 185 6.12 1.13 -21.99
C SER A 185 4.89 1.52 -21.17
N VAL A 186 5.04 1.83 -19.88
CA VAL A 186 3.90 2.21 -19.02
C VAL A 186 3.30 3.54 -19.44
N ILE A 187 4.11 4.51 -19.86
CA ILE A 187 3.65 5.81 -20.37
C ILE A 187 2.86 5.61 -21.67
N ALA A 188 3.38 4.82 -22.62
CA ALA A 188 2.70 4.54 -23.90
C ALA A 188 1.38 3.80 -23.71
N LEU A 189 1.24 2.98 -22.65
CA LEU A 189 -0.03 2.34 -22.30
C LEU A 189 -1.09 3.33 -21.84
N GLY A 190 -0.72 4.54 -21.43
CA GLY A 190 -1.68 5.57 -21.02
C GLY A 190 -2.54 5.15 -19.83
N VAL A 191 -1.98 4.37 -18.89
CA VAL A 191 -2.65 4.07 -17.62
C VAL A 191 -2.69 5.33 -16.75
N PRO A 192 -3.76 5.53 -15.96
CA PRO A 192 -3.90 6.75 -15.17
C PRO A 192 -3.08 6.75 -13.87
N HIS A 193 -2.57 5.60 -13.45
CA HIS A 193 -1.85 5.46 -12.19
C HIS A 193 -0.64 4.52 -12.33
N VAL A 194 0.47 4.85 -11.68
CA VAL A 194 1.70 4.05 -11.64
C VAL A 194 2.25 4.07 -10.22
N SER A 195 2.59 2.89 -9.69
CA SER A 195 3.39 2.78 -8.46
C SER A 195 4.83 2.47 -8.84
N VAL A 196 5.79 3.16 -8.26
CA VAL A 196 7.22 2.92 -8.42
C VAL A 196 7.83 2.70 -7.04
N TYR A 197 8.27 1.49 -6.80
CA TYR A 197 8.95 1.12 -5.56
C TYR A 197 10.44 0.97 -5.83
N MET A 198 11.28 1.37 -4.90
CA MET A 198 12.67 0.90 -4.87
C MET A 198 12.69 -0.48 -4.22
N LEU A 199 13.49 -1.40 -4.77
CA LEU A 199 13.62 -2.74 -4.22
C LEU A 199 14.19 -2.67 -2.80
N GLU A 200 13.39 -2.99 -1.82
CA GLU A 200 13.84 -3.25 -0.45
C GLU A 200 14.13 -4.74 -0.31
N VAL A 201 15.36 -5.05 0.07
CA VAL A 201 15.78 -6.43 0.27
C VAL A 201 15.68 -6.78 1.74
N ASP A 202 14.52 -7.28 2.14
CA ASP A 202 14.27 -7.80 3.49
C ASP A 202 15.12 -9.06 3.74
N GLU A 203 15.83 -9.11 4.90
CA GLU A 203 16.70 -10.23 5.29
C GLU A 203 15.96 -11.58 5.36
N ASP A 204 14.67 -11.57 5.69
CA ASP A 204 13.83 -12.75 5.75
C ASP A 204 13.29 -13.18 4.38
N SER A 205 13.39 -12.34 3.35
CA SER A 205 13.05 -12.69 1.99
C SER A 205 14.01 -13.75 1.41
N ARG A 206 13.58 -14.45 0.36
CA ARG A 206 14.47 -15.43 -0.33
C ARG A 206 15.66 -14.73 -0.98
N LEU A 207 15.44 -13.54 -1.52
CA LEU A 207 16.49 -12.72 -2.15
C LEU A 207 17.47 -12.19 -1.10
N GLY A 208 16.98 -11.68 0.04
CA GLY A 208 17.83 -11.17 1.11
C GLY A 208 18.67 -12.24 1.77
N ARG A 209 18.09 -13.40 2.05
CA ARG A 209 18.87 -14.54 2.57
C ARG A 209 20.00 -14.96 1.62
N GLU A 210 19.75 -14.94 0.29
CA GLU A 210 20.81 -15.23 -0.69
C GLU A 210 21.87 -14.13 -0.73
N LEU A 211 21.48 -12.86 -0.59
CA LEU A 211 22.41 -11.73 -0.56
C LEU A 211 23.38 -11.84 0.61
N ILE A 212 22.87 -12.25 1.79
CA ILE A 212 23.67 -12.40 3.03
C ILE A 212 24.52 -13.66 2.99
N ALA A 213 23.96 -14.80 2.63
CA ALA A 213 24.62 -16.11 2.72
C ALA A 213 25.48 -16.44 1.49
N GLY A 214 25.37 -15.68 0.41
CA GLY A 214 25.91 -16.03 -0.91
C GLY A 214 25.06 -17.09 -1.60
N GLY A 215 25.08 -17.10 -2.92
CA GLY A 215 24.30 -18.05 -3.72
C GLY A 215 24.02 -17.51 -5.11
N THR A 216 23.37 -18.33 -5.95
CA THR A 216 23.08 -17.97 -7.36
C THR A 216 21.65 -18.31 -7.77
N LYS A 217 20.83 -18.80 -6.84
CA LYS A 217 19.49 -19.32 -7.16
C LYS A 217 18.47 -18.21 -7.42
N TYR A 218 18.55 -17.12 -6.66
CA TYR A 218 17.59 -16.02 -6.68
C TYR A 218 18.17 -14.74 -7.30
N HIS A 219 19.35 -14.84 -7.95
CA HIS A 219 20.01 -13.76 -8.69
C HIS A 219 20.41 -12.55 -7.84
N ALA A 220 20.61 -12.70 -6.53
CA ALA A 220 20.92 -11.61 -5.61
C ALA A 220 22.17 -10.79 -6.02
N HIS A 221 23.18 -11.45 -6.60
CA HIS A 221 24.40 -10.82 -7.09
C HIS A 221 24.23 -9.96 -8.36
N PHE A 222 23.03 -9.94 -8.96
CA PHE A 222 22.68 -9.07 -10.08
C PHE A 222 21.78 -7.91 -9.67
N VAL A 223 21.50 -7.73 -8.38
CA VAL A 223 20.79 -6.55 -7.85
C VAL A 223 21.70 -5.33 -8.08
N PRO A 224 21.18 -4.26 -8.71
CA PRO A 224 21.91 -3.00 -8.84
C PRO A 224 22.31 -2.44 -7.48
N ASP A 225 23.34 -1.60 -7.45
CA ASP A 225 23.68 -0.85 -6.24
C ASP A 225 22.63 0.22 -5.90
N GLU A 226 22.76 0.76 -4.72
CA GLU A 226 21.81 1.77 -4.19
C GLU A 226 21.84 3.06 -5.02
N GLU A 227 23.01 3.47 -5.54
CA GLU A 227 23.15 4.68 -6.36
C GLU A 227 22.37 4.56 -7.67
N LEU A 228 22.54 3.45 -8.40
CA LEU A 228 21.78 3.18 -9.62
C LEU A 228 20.29 3.04 -9.35
N THR A 229 19.90 2.42 -8.22
CA THR A 229 18.50 2.28 -7.85
C THR A 229 17.86 3.64 -7.55
N ALA A 230 18.58 4.54 -6.86
CA ALA A 230 18.14 5.91 -6.63
C ALA A 230 18.01 6.71 -7.94
N GLU A 231 18.99 6.60 -8.85
CA GLU A 231 18.91 7.22 -10.19
C GLU A 231 17.70 6.72 -11.00
N MET A 232 17.40 5.41 -10.92
CA MET A 232 16.20 4.85 -11.56
C MET A 232 14.91 5.47 -11.00
N TYR A 233 14.81 5.63 -9.69
CA TYR A 233 13.66 6.26 -9.07
C TYR A 233 13.53 7.73 -9.47
N GLU A 234 14.61 8.50 -9.45
CA GLU A 234 14.60 9.90 -9.88
C GLU A 234 14.17 10.04 -11.36
N ARG A 235 14.67 9.17 -12.23
CA ARG A 235 14.26 9.12 -13.64
C ARG A 235 12.78 8.80 -13.79
N ALA A 236 12.22 7.93 -12.95
CA ALA A 236 10.78 7.66 -12.95
C ALA A 236 9.99 8.91 -12.54
N CYS A 237 10.43 9.61 -11.50
CA CYS A 237 9.83 10.88 -11.09
C CYS A 237 9.81 11.91 -12.24
N GLU A 238 10.92 12.07 -12.93
CA GLU A 238 11.04 13.02 -14.06
C GLU A 238 10.12 12.62 -15.22
N GLN A 239 10.21 11.36 -15.69
CA GLN A 239 9.49 10.93 -16.89
C GLN A 239 7.98 10.83 -16.68
N LEU A 240 7.52 10.31 -15.53
CA LEU A 240 6.10 10.19 -15.23
C LEU A 240 5.47 11.58 -15.03
N ASN A 241 6.12 12.47 -14.27
CA ASN A 241 5.66 13.85 -14.12
C ASN A 241 5.60 14.57 -15.48
N GLY A 242 6.63 14.40 -16.31
CA GLY A 242 6.67 14.95 -17.68
C GLY A 242 5.56 14.40 -18.59
N ALA A 243 5.07 13.18 -18.34
CA ALA A 243 3.95 12.56 -19.05
C ALA A 243 2.56 12.92 -18.45
N GLY A 244 2.51 13.79 -17.43
CA GLY A 244 1.27 14.19 -16.75
C GLY A 244 0.70 13.12 -15.83
N ILE A 245 1.54 12.18 -15.37
CA ILE A 245 1.25 11.24 -14.31
C ILE A 245 2.02 11.73 -13.09
N THR A 246 1.38 12.61 -12.29
CA THR A 246 2.05 13.42 -11.27
C THR A 246 2.27 12.63 -9.99
N GLN A 247 3.45 12.74 -9.41
CA GLN A 247 3.73 12.18 -8.09
C GLN A 247 2.82 12.84 -7.04
N TYR A 248 2.05 12.04 -6.29
CA TYR A 248 1.22 12.54 -5.20
C TYR A 248 1.67 12.05 -3.81
N GLU A 249 2.46 10.97 -3.76
CA GLU A 249 3.19 10.52 -2.58
C GLU A 249 4.47 9.78 -3.01
N ILE A 250 5.31 9.36 -2.08
CA ILE A 250 6.66 8.84 -2.36
C ILE A 250 6.68 7.79 -3.47
N SER A 251 5.79 6.81 -3.42
CA SER A 251 5.82 5.67 -4.35
C SER A 251 4.76 5.75 -5.46
N ASN A 252 3.80 6.67 -5.38
CA ASN A 252 2.65 6.65 -6.27
C ASN A 252 2.48 7.93 -7.09
N PHE A 253 2.17 7.70 -8.38
CA PHE A 253 1.98 8.71 -9.40
C PHE A 253 0.61 8.53 -10.04
N ALA A 254 -0.12 9.61 -10.29
CA ALA A 254 -1.45 9.56 -10.88
C ALA A 254 -1.73 10.75 -11.80
N ARG A 255 -2.63 10.56 -12.75
CA ARG A 255 -3.35 11.67 -13.38
C ARG A 255 -4.35 12.23 -12.39
N GLY A 256 -4.61 13.53 -12.42
CA GLY A 256 -5.54 14.18 -11.49
C GLY A 256 -6.88 13.43 -11.39
N GLY A 257 -7.29 13.09 -10.18
CA GLY A 257 -8.51 12.35 -9.87
C GLY A 257 -8.40 10.83 -9.91
N PHE A 258 -7.18 10.28 -10.12
CA PHE A 258 -6.91 8.85 -10.11
C PHE A 258 -6.00 8.43 -8.95
N GLU A 259 -5.73 9.32 -8.01
CA GLU A 259 -5.00 9.00 -6.78
C GLU A 259 -5.74 7.91 -6.00
N SER A 260 -5.03 6.95 -5.41
CA SER A 260 -5.66 5.91 -4.59
C SER A 260 -6.26 6.49 -3.32
N ARG A 261 -7.60 6.52 -3.23
CA ARG A 261 -8.30 7.02 -2.04
C ARG A 261 -7.97 6.19 -0.82
N HIS A 262 -7.79 4.88 -1.00
CA HIS A 262 -7.46 3.99 0.10
C HIS A 262 -6.08 4.31 0.67
N ASN A 263 -5.05 4.47 -0.18
CA ASN A 263 -3.69 4.79 0.27
C ASN A 263 -3.63 6.17 0.94
N LEU A 264 -4.37 7.15 0.41
CA LEU A 264 -4.45 8.48 1.01
C LEU A 264 -4.99 8.46 2.44
N LYS A 265 -5.84 7.49 2.82
CA LYS A 265 -6.30 7.34 4.20
C LYS A 265 -5.16 7.08 5.17
N TYR A 266 -4.20 6.26 4.78
CA TYR A 266 -3.03 5.99 5.61
C TYR A 266 -2.21 7.26 5.83
N TRP A 267 -1.90 7.96 4.74
CA TRP A 267 -1.04 9.15 4.78
C TRP A 267 -1.69 10.37 5.46
N THR A 268 -3.01 10.39 5.54
CA THR A 268 -3.79 11.46 6.18
C THR A 268 -4.41 11.08 7.52
N ARG A 269 -4.02 9.93 8.10
CA ARG A 269 -4.52 9.40 9.38
C ARG A 269 -6.05 9.29 9.42
N GLN A 270 -6.68 8.89 8.32
CA GLN A 270 -8.11 8.63 8.28
C GLN A 270 -8.41 7.18 8.72
N PRO A 271 -9.62 6.92 9.27
CA PRO A 271 -9.95 5.61 9.80
C PRO A 271 -10.04 4.54 8.72
N TYR A 272 -9.54 3.35 9.04
CA TYR A 272 -9.63 2.15 8.23
C TYR A 272 -9.69 0.89 9.07
N VAL A 273 -10.25 -0.17 8.50
CA VAL A 273 -10.33 -1.51 9.11
C VAL A 273 -9.75 -2.53 8.15
N GLY A 274 -8.83 -3.35 8.68
CA GLY A 274 -8.22 -4.46 7.98
C GLY A 274 -8.79 -5.81 8.40
N PHE A 275 -8.95 -6.70 7.44
CA PHE A 275 -9.42 -8.08 7.60
C PHE A 275 -8.47 -9.03 6.92
N GLY A 276 -8.34 -10.24 7.47
CA GLY A 276 -7.46 -11.26 6.92
C GLY A 276 -6.12 -11.31 7.64
N VAL A 277 -5.15 -12.01 7.06
CA VAL A 277 -3.83 -12.24 7.66
C VAL A 277 -3.02 -10.94 7.63
N ASP A 278 -2.35 -10.62 8.74
CA ASP A 278 -1.46 -9.46 8.87
C ASP A 278 -2.15 -8.14 8.46
N ALA A 279 -3.42 -8.02 8.80
CA ALA A 279 -4.22 -6.85 8.46
C ALA A 279 -4.29 -5.89 9.64
N HIS A 280 -3.93 -4.64 9.36
CA HIS A 280 -3.91 -3.56 10.34
C HIS A 280 -5.15 -2.70 10.26
N SER A 281 -5.55 -2.13 11.38
CA SER A 281 -6.67 -1.21 11.50
C SER A 281 -6.27 0.00 12.32
N MET A 282 -6.88 1.15 12.02
CA MET A 282 -6.81 2.35 12.83
C MET A 282 -8.19 3.00 12.86
N LEU A 283 -8.78 3.11 14.04
CA LEU A 283 -10.06 3.76 14.29
C LEU A 283 -9.90 4.87 15.33
N LEU A 284 -10.74 5.89 15.24
CA LEU A 284 -10.77 6.93 16.26
C LEU A 284 -11.17 6.32 17.60
N SER A 285 -10.59 6.81 18.70
CA SER A 285 -10.94 6.36 20.03
C SER A 285 -12.37 6.73 20.41
N ALA A 286 -13.04 5.88 21.17
CA ALA A 286 -14.32 6.17 21.77
C ALA A 286 -14.21 6.99 23.06
N ASN A 287 -13.02 7.06 23.66
CA ASN A 287 -12.73 7.86 24.84
C ASN A 287 -11.73 8.98 24.52
N GLU A 288 -11.71 10.02 25.33
CA GLU A 288 -10.89 11.22 25.14
C GLU A 288 -9.42 11.06 25.62
N GLU A 289 -9.09 9.91 26.20
CA GLU A 289 -7.71 9.64 26.67
C GLU A 289 -6.75 9.37 25.51
N TRP A 290 -7.27 8.80 24.41
CA TRP A 290 -6.50 8.39 23.23
C TRP A 290 -7.06 9.02 21.96
N GLU A 291 -6.20 9.35 21.02
CA GLU A 291 -6.61 9.89 19.70
C GLU A 291 -7.20 8.78 18.82
N ALA A 292 -6.57 7.61 18.85
CA ALA A 292 -6.98 6.45 18.05
C ALA A 292 -6.69 5.14 18.76
N VAL A 293 -7.25 4.07 18.22
CA VAL A 293 -6.96 2.68 18.59
C VAL A 293 -6.52 1.96 17.32
N ARG A 294 -5.36 1.31 17.39
CA ARG A 294 -4.87 0.39 16.37
C ARG A 294 -5.08 -1.04 16.80
N PHE A 295 -5.34 -1.90 15.85
CA PHE A 295 -5.35 -3.33 16.08
C PHE A 295 -4.90 -4.06 14.82
N ALA A 296 -4.24 -5.20 15.03
CA ALA A 296 -3.72 -6.05 13.98
C ALA A 296 -4.20 -7.49 14.17
N THR A 297 -4.43 -8.17 13.08
CA THR A 297 -4.68 -9.60 13.04
C THR A 297 -3.36 -10.37 13.07
N ALA A 298 -3.44 -11.71 13.27
CA ALA A 298 -2.24 -12.54 13.24
C ALA A 298 -1.52 -12.49 11.88
N ASP A 299 -0.21 -12.54 11.91
CA ASP A 299 0.71 -12.48 10.75
C ASP A 299 0.86 -13.82 10.01
N SER A 300 0.38 -14.92 10.58
CA SER A 300 0.37 -16.22 9.93
C SER A 300 -1.05 -16.72 9.64
N LEU A 301 -1.22 -17.36 8.49
CA LEU A 301 -2.51 -17.93 8.07
C LEU A 301 -3.04 -18.95 9.09
N GLU A 302 -2.15 -19.77 9.65
CA GLU A 302 -2.52 -20.79 10.64
C GLU A 302 -3.09 -20.16 11.91
N ALA A 303 -2.38 -19.19 12.50
CA ALA A 303 -2.82 -18.48 13.70
C ALA A 303 -4.12 -17.69 13.44
N TYR A 304 -4.23 -17.04 12.29
CA TYR A 304 -5.41 -16.30 11.90
C TYR A 304 -6.65 -17.20 11.82
N VAL A 305 -6.57 -18.32 11.09
CA VAL A 305 -7.68 -19.28 10.94
C VAL A 305 -8.00 -19.99 12.25
N ALA A 306 -7.01 -20.19 13.13
CA ALA A 306 -7.21 -20.76 14.47
C ALA A 306 -7.93 -19.77 15.44
N GLY A 307 -8.09 -18.51 15.06
CA GLY A 307 -8.80 -17.53 15.87
C GLY A 307 -7.93 -16.82 16.88
N ALA A 308 -6.64 -16.60 16.57
CA ALA A 308 -5.77 -15.78 17.39
C ALA A 308 -6.40 -14.38 17.67
N SER A 309 -6.19 -13.89 18.89
CA SER A 309 -6.72 -12.59 19.33
C SER A 309 -6.06 -11.44 18.60
N LEU A 310 -6.82 -10.35 18.41
CA LEU A 310 -6.30 -9.11 17.86
C LEU A 310 -5.26 -8.49 18.81
N GLN A 311 -4.17 -8.00 18.25
CA GLN A 311 -3.20 -7.17 18.97
C GLN A 311 -3.73 -5.74 18.98
N ARG A 312 -3.77 -5.12 20.17
CA ARG A 312 -4.34 -3.77 20.35
C ARG A 312 -3.28 -2.81 20.86
N THR A 313 -3.23 -1.61 20.28
CA THR A 313 -2.37 -0.50 20.71
C THR A 313 -3.20 0.79 20.73
N SER A 314 -3.09 1.59 21.79
CA SER A 314 -3.69 2.92 21.87
C SER A 314 -2.73 3.95 21.30
N VAL A 315 -3.23 4.89 20.52
CA VAL A 315 -2.45 6.00 19.94
C VAL A 315 -2.61 7.21 20.85
N SER A 316 -1.55 7.60 21.53
CA SER A 316 -1.51 8.80 22.37
C SER A 316 -1.53 10.06 21.49
N ARG A 317 -1.83 11.21 22.11
CA ARG A 317 -1.74 12.50 21.44
C ARG A 317 -0.33 12.76 20.87
N GLN A 318 0.72 12.39 21.60
CA GLN A 318 2.10 12.53 21.14
C GLN A 318 2.37 11.66 19.91
N ALA A 319 2.00 10.38 19.95
CA ALA A 319 2.11 9.49 18.79
C ALA A 319 1.30 10.00 17.59
N ALA A 320 0.12 10.58 17.80
CA ALA A 320 -0.69 11.17 16.74
C ALA A 320 -0.01 12.38 16.08
N ILE A 321 0.71 13.21 16.86
CA ILE A 321 1.52 14.32 16.32
C ILE A 321 2.67 13.77 15.46
N GLU A 322 3.42 12.80 15.96
CA GLU A 322 4.51 12.16 15.25
C GLU A 322 4.03 11.55 13.93
N GLU A 323 2.95 10.78 13.97
CA GLU A 323 2.31 10.21 12.78
C GLU A 323 1.88 11.26 11.76
N THR A 324 1.40 12.41 12.21
CA THR A 324 0.98 13.50 11.31
C THR A 324 2.14 13.98 10.46
N PHE A 325 3.35 14.00 11.01
CA PHE A 325 4.54 14.40 10.26
C PHE A 325 5.08 13.25 9.41
N PHE A 326 5.36 12.07 9.96
CA PHE A 326 6.01 11.04 9.16
C PHE A 326 5.08 10.41 8.11
N LEU A 327 3.76 10.34 8.34
CA LEU A 327 2.81 9.94 7.31
C LEU A 327 2.52 11.08 6.32
N GLY A 328 2.30 12.30 6.84
CA GLY A 328 1.96 13.45 6.01
C GLY A 328 3.09 13.91 5.10
N LEU A 329 4.35 13.80 5.52
CA LEU A 329 5.52 14.10 4.69
C LEU A 329 5.74 13.10 3.55
N ARG A 330 5.09 11.93 3.57
CA ARG A 330 5.07 11.04 2.40
C ARG A 330 4.33 11.67 1.22
N LEU A 331 3.35 12.53 1.49
CA LEU A 331 2.60 13.23 0.45
C LEU A 331 3.45 14.29 -0.24
N ALA A 332 3.34 14.40 -1.56
CA ALA A 332 4.02 15.45 -2.33
C ALA A 332 3.58 16.87 -1.91
N GLN A 333 2.32 17.01 -1.47
CA GLN A 333 1.84 18.27 -0.88
C GLN A 333 2.40 18.54 0.53
N GLY A 334 2.88 17.52 1.24
CA GLY A 334 3.45 17.63 2.56
C GLY A 334 2.44 17.88 3.68
N VAL A 335 2.93 18.47 4.78
CA VAL A 335 2.17 18.78 6.01
C VAL A 335 1.84 20.26 6.05
N HIS A 336 0.58 20.59 6.37
CA HIS A 336 0.12 21.98 6.57
C HIS A 336 0.13 22.34 8.05
N LEU A 337 1.01 23.20 8.48
CA LEU A 337 1.24 23.54 9.90
C LEU A 337 0.03 24.19 10.57
N GLU A 338 -0.80 24.97 9.84
CA GLU A 338 -2.02 25.52 10.39
C GLU A 338 -3.03 24.45 10.77
N ARG A 339 -3.10 23.36 9.98
CA ARG A 339 -3.91 22.21 10.35
C ARG A 339 -3.37 21.54 11.62
N VAL A 340 -2.05 21.40 11.76
CA VAL A 340 -1.42 20.88 12.98
C VAL A 340 -1.72 21.77 14.18
N ARG A 341 -1.64 23.10 14.04
CA ARG A 341 -2.02 24.05 15.12
C ARG A 341 -3.48 23.90 15.53
N SER A 342 -4.37 23.75 14.55
CA SER A 342 -5.81 23.59 14.80
C SER A 342 -6.14 22.28 15.52
N GLU A 343 -5.47 21.18 15.16
CA GLU A 343 -5.72 19.85 15.72
C GLU A 343 -5.02 19.66 17.08
N PHE A 344 -3.76 20.10 17.19
CA PHE A 344 -2.91 19.81 18.34
C PHE A 344 -2.46 21.05 19.13
N GLY A 345 -2.95 22.23 18.79
CA GLY A 345 -2.57 23.48 19.44
C GLY A 345 -1.26 24.09 18.92
N THR A 346 -1.13 25.40 19.12
CA THR A 346 -0.01 26.21 18.57
C THR A 346 1.35 25.82 19.13
N GLY A 347 1.43 25.36 20.37
CA GLY A 347 2.68 24.96 21.03
C GLY A 347 3.39 23.79 20.36
N VAL A 348 2.67 22.91 19.65
CA VAL A 348 3.27 21.76 18.96
C VAL A 348 4.19 22.22 17.84
N VAL A 349 3.74 23.13 17.00
CA VAL A 349 4.56 23.65 15.88
C VAL A 349 5.77 24.39 16.42
N THR A 350 5.62 25.19 17.48
CA THR A 350 6.76 25.89 18.12
C THR A 350 7.79 24.91 18.67
N ALA A 351 7.36 23.78 19.26
CA ALA A 351 8.26 22.74 19.77
C ALA A 351 9.03 22.02 18.66
N LEU A 352 8.44 21.89 17.47
CA LEU A 352 9.05 21.24 16.30
C LEU A 352 9.89 22.17 15.44
N GLU A 353 9.80 23.50 15.65
CA GLU A 353 10.52 24.50 14.84
C GLU A 353 12.03 24.24 14.75
N PRO A 354 12.76 23.85 15.82
CA PRO A 354 14.19 23.53 15.71
C PRO A 354 14.48 22.37 14.72
N VAL A 355 13.66 21.32 14.73
CA VAL A 355 13.79 20.17 13.82
C VAL A 355 13.50 20.60 12.38
N LEU A 356 12.47 21.42 12.16
CA LEU A 356 12.11 21.93 10.85
C LEU A 356 13.23 22.84 10.27
N VAL A 357 13.82 23.70 11.09
CA VAL A 357 14.96 24.56 10.69
C VAL A 357 16.16 23.72 10.31
N GLU A 358 16.51 22.70 11.10
CA GLU A 358 17.62 21.80 10.82
C GLU A 358 17.43 21.03 9.50
N LEU A 359 16.26 20.42 9.29
CA LEU A 359 15.95 19.68 8.09
C LEU A 359 15.91 20.58 6.84
N ALA A 360 15.38 21.80 6.96
CA ALA A 360 15.38 22.77 5.88
C ALA A 360 16.80 23.24 5.53
N SER A 361 17.63 23.51 6.56
CA SER A 361 19.04 23.91 6.37
C SER A 361 19.87 22.82 5.71
N SER A 362 19.51 21.55 5.95
CA SER A 362 20.14 20.38 5.32
C SER A 362 19.62 20.09 3.91
N GLY A 363 18.62 20.83 3.43
CA GLY A 363 18.01 20.67 2.11
C GLY A 363 17.19 19.38 1.98
N LEU A 364 16.67 18.85 3.09
CA LEU A 364 15.85 17.63 3.12
C LEU A 364 14.35 17.95 3.04
N ILE A 365 13.96 19.12 3.53
CA ILE A 365 12.59 19.64 3.40
C ILE A 365 12.60 21.05 2.80
N ASP A 366 11.50 21.39 2.12
CA ASP A 366 11.11 22.75 1.76
C ASP A 366 10.08 23.23 2.79
N TRP A 367 10.38 24.36 3.46
CA TRP A 367 9.46 24.99 4.39
C TRP A 367 9.08 26.38 3.89
N GLU A 368 7.89 26.49 3.32
CA GLU A 368 7.35 27.71 2.73
C GLU A 368 6.01 28.08 3.36
N GLY A 369 5.99 29.16 4.13
CA GLY A 369 4.79 29.57 4.88
C GLY A 369 4.35 28.50 5.85
N ASP A 370 3.13 27.99 5.68
CA ASP A 370 2.59 26.90 6.50
C ASP A 370 2.78 25.50 5.88
N TRP A 371 3.48 25.38 4.76
CA TRP A 371 3.72 24.09 4.13
C TRP A 371 5.13 23.57 4.39
N VAL A 372 5.21 22.32 4.79
CA VAL A 372 6.46 21.55 4.94
C VAL A 372 6.39 20.32 4.02
N ARG A 373 7.36 20.19 3.12
CA ARG A 373 7.40 19.11 2.10
C ARG A 373 8.79 18.48 2.05
N LEU A 374 8.86 17.21 1.66
CA LEU A 374 10.16 16.63 1.31
C LEU A 374 10.69 17.21 -0.01
N THR A 375 11.97 17.55 -0.05
CA THR A 375 12.68 17.81 -1.31
C THR A 375 12.88 16.48 -2.08
N SER A 376 13.38 16.52 -3.31
CA SER A 376 13.77 15.31 -4.04
C SER A 376 14.80 14.48 -3.26
N ARG A 377 15.81 15.16 -2.69
CA ARG A 377 16.80 14.50 -1.82
C ARG A 377 16.19 13.95 -0.54
N GLY A 378 15.29 14.70 0.10
CA GLY A 378 14.61 14.23 1.31
C GLY A 378 13.72 13.01 1.07
N ARG A 379 13.16 12.85 -0.15
CA ARG A 379 12.40 11.62 -0.49
C ARG A 379 13.26 10.36 -0.55
N LEU A 380 14.49 10.46 -1.07
CA LEU A 380 15.41 9.31 -1.13
C LEU A 380 15.85 8.84 0.25
N VAL A 381 15.95 9.76 1.21
CA VAL A 381 16.34 9.47 2.60
C VAL A 381 15.18 9.74 3.58
N SER A 382 13.96 9.46 3.14
CA SER A 382 12.76 9.83 3.88
C SER A 382 12.70 9.21 5.29
N ASN A 383 13.22 8.01 5.51
CA ASN A 383 13.27 7.37 6.81
C ASN A 383 14.11 8.19 7.81
N GLU A 384 15.26 8.72 7.39
CA GLU A 384 16.09 9.59 8.22
C GLU A 384 15.35 10.88 8.61
N VAL A 385 14.56 11.44 7.67
CA VAL A 385 13.73 12.61 7.95
C VAL A 385 12.62 12.25 8.94
N PHE A 386 11.95 11.11 8.76
CA PHE A 386 10.85 10.67 9.62
C PHE A 386 11.30 10.42 11.06
N GLU A 387 12.47 9.81 11.25
CA GLU A 387 13.06 9.56 12.57
C GLU A 387 13.24 10.85 13.40
N ARG A 388 13.42 12.01 12.74
CA ARG A 388 13.60 13.29 13.44
C ARG A 388 12.32 13.78 14.14
N PHE A 389 11.16 13.23 13.77
CA PHE A 389 9.88 13.55 14.40
C PHE A 389 9.49 12.57 15.49
N LEU A 390 10.24 11.48 15.66
CA LEU A 390 9.99 10.50 16.72
C LEU A 390 10.68 10.95 18.01
N THR A 391 9.93 10.96 19.11
CA THR A 391 10.55 11.20 20.44
C THR A 391 11.22 9.93 20.92
N SER A 392 12.47 10.07 21.38
CA SER A 392 13.26 8.96 21.94
C SER A 392 12.55 8.42 23.21
N GLY A 393 11.80 7.35 23.09
CA GLY A 393 11.19 6.70 24.26
C GLY A 393 9.84 6.03 24.10
N ALA A 394 9.34 5.80 22.88
CA ALA A 394 8.16 4.96 22.71
C ALA A 394 8.49 3.79 21.77
N ASP A 395 8.10 2.59 22.19
CA ASP A 395 8.23 1.36 21.41
C ASP A 395 7.84 1.59 19.94
N ALA A 396 8.85 1.79 19.10
CA ALA A 396 8.67 1.96 17.67
C ALA A 396 8.29 0.60 17.08
N VAL A 397 7.00 0.34 17.01
CA VAL A 397 6.44 -0.69 16.13
C VAL A 397 5.98 0.02 14.85
N VAL A 398 6.93 0.36 14.02
CA VAL A 398 6.69 0.63 12.60
C VAL A 398 7.53 -0.39 11.84
N ARG A 399 6.94 -1.53 11.52
CA ARG A 399 7.39 -2.44 10.47
C ARG A 399 6.38 -2.41 9.36
#